data_0f5137077c83d3240e94d50985718624
#
_entry.id   0f5137077c83d3240e94d50985718624
#
_cell.length_a   1.000
_cell.length_b   1.000
_cell.length_c   1.000
_cell.angle_alpha   90.00
_cell.angle_beta   90.00
_cell.angle_gamma   90.00
#
_symmetry.space_group_name_H-M   'P 1'
#
loop_
_entity.id
_entity.type
_entity.pdbx_description
1 polymer ?
#
loop_
_entity_poly.entity_id
_entity_poly.type
_entity_poly.pdbx_seq_one_letter_code
_entity_poly.pdbx_strand_id
1 'polypeptide(L)'
;MKLVIAEKPSVAMSLAAVLGATERKDGYLEGSGYLVSWCVGHLLELAQPEAYKEQYAKWRYEDLPILPENWKYEVPKDKKTQLALLCRLMKDKRVDSVVCATDAGREGELIFRLVYEYAGCKKPMERLWISSMEDAAIREGFDHLHPGSDYDKLYDAAVCRAGADWLIGINATRLFSVLYGVTLNVGRVMSPTLALLVQRESDIESFFGCKKRISHSWKIPFCCRLFCFTIRAAQRLAPFALPDIPAP
;
A
#
# COMPACT_ATOMS: atom_id res chain seq x y z
N MET A 1 -3.99 29.35 -9.27
CA MET A 1 -3.14 28.74 -8.22
C MET A 1 -2.88 27.29 -8.55
N LYS A 2 -1.73 26.72 -8.16
CA LYS A 2 -1.46 25.27 -8.28
C LYS A 2 -1.81 24.56 -6.97
N LEU A 3 -2.53 23.43 -7.04
CA LEU A 3 -2.80 22.57 -5.89
C LEU A 3 -1.75 21.46 -5.87
N VAL A 4 -0.91 21.44 -4.85
CA VAL A 4 0.12 20.42 -4.63
C VAL A 4 -0.39 19.39 -3.63
N ILE A 5 -0.35 18.13 -3.98
CA ILE A 5 -0.80 17.04 -3.10
C ILE A 5 0.37 16.10 -2.84
N ALA A 6 0.85 16.11 -1.59
CA ALA A 6 1.89 15.23 -1.09
C ALA A 6 1.31 13.91 -0.55
N GLU A 7 2.16 12.92 -0.32
CA GLU A 7 1.74 11.63 0.26
C GLU A 7 1.49 11.72 1.77
N LYS A 8 2.27 12.57 2.47
CA LYS A 8 2.27 12.68 3.94
C LYS A 8 2.31 14.14 4.38
N PRO A 9 1.78 14.45 5.59
CA PRO A 9 1.81 15.81 6.12
C PRO A 9 3.23 16.41 6.21
N SER A 10 4.22 15.62 6.64
CA SER A 10 5.60 16.09 6.76
C SER A 10 6.20 16.53 5.44
N VAL A 11 5.96 15.76 4.36
CA VAL A 11 6.39 16.10 2.99
C VAL A 11 5.69 17.37 2.52
N ALA A 12 4.38 17.49 2.75
CA ALA A 12 3.63 18.69 2.40
C ALA A 12 4.18 19.95 3.08
N MET A 13 4.55 19.84 4.35
CA MET A 13 5.14 20.97 5.08
C MET A 13 6.51 21.40 4.52
N SER A 14 7.37 20.44 4.15
CA SER A 14 8.65 20.74 3.51
C SER A 14 8.46 21.42 2.14
N LEU A 15 7.54 20.89 1.31
CA LEU A 15 7.21 21.49 0.03
C LEU A 15 6.64 22.90 0.20
N ALA A 16 5.71 23.09 1.12
CA ALA A 16 5.08 24.38 1.39
C ALA A 16 6.09 25.44 1.86
N ALA A 17 7.04 25.09 2.69
CA ALA A 17 8.09 25.98 3.15
C ALA A 17 8.94 26.50 1.98
N VAL A 18 9.35 25.60 1.08
CA VAL A 18 10.16 25.96 -0.10
C VAL A 18 9.37 26.80 -1.11
N LEU A 19 8.07 26.50 -1.28
CA LEU A 19 7.17 27.21 -2.20
C LEU A 19 6.63 28.54 -1.64
N GLY A 20 6.87 28.83 -0.36
CA GLY A 20 6.35 30.03 0.28
C GLY A 20 4.85 29.96 0.62
N ALA A 21 4.27 28.77 0.70
CA ALA A 21 2.89 28.54 1.14
C ALA A 21 2.86 28.45 2.67
N THR A 22 2.94 29.57 3.36
CA THR A 22 3.14 29.64 4.81
C THR A 22 1.86 29.82 5.62
N GLU A 23 0.77 30.23 4.99
CA GLU A 23 -0.50 30.43 5.68
C GLU A 23 -1.17 29.09 5.98
N ARG A 24 -1.27 28.76 7.26
CA ARG A 24 -1.82 27.49 7.72
C ARG A 24 -3.35 27.55 7.78
N LYS A 25 -3.98 26.61 7.10
CA LYS A 25 -5.44 26.38 7.10
C LYS A 25 -5.75 24.99 7.66
N ASP A 26 -7.02 24.69 7.82
CA ASP A 26 -7.46 23.36 8.23
C ASP A 26 -7.23 22.32 7.11
N GLY A 27 -6.18 21.51 7.28
CA GLY A 27 -5.79 20.43 6.38
C GLY A 27 -5.00 20.85 5.12
N TYR A 28 -4.58 22.10 4.99
CA TYR A 28 -3.71 22.58 3.90
C TYR A 28 -2.95 23.85 4.27
N LEU A 29 -1.95 24.20 3.45
CA LEU A 29 -1.23 25.48 3.54
C LEU A 29 -1.46 26.28 2.26
N GLU A 30 -1.50 27.61 2.38
CA GLU A 30 -1.75 28.53 1.26
C GLU A 30 -0.68 29.62 1.23
N GLY A 31 -0.25 30.04 0.04
CA GLY A 31 0.67 31.15 -0.17
C GLY A 31 1.37 31.07 -1.53
N SER A 32 1.92 32.20 -1.98
CA SER A 32 2.73 32.33 -3.19
C SER A 32 2.13 31.65 -4.44
N GLY A 33 0.80 31.62 -4.56
CA GLY A 33 0.12 30.98 -5.71
C GLY A 33 -0.07 29.47 -5.58
N TYR A 34 0.24 28.88 -4.43
CA TYR A 34 0.10 27.46 -4.16
C TYR A 34 -0.90 27.17 -3.05
N LEU A 35 -1.60 26.05 -3.19
CA LEU A 35 -2.31 25.35 -2.12
C LEU A 35 -1.59 24.01 -1.93
N VAL A 36 -1.09 23.74 -0.75
CA VAL A 36 -0.35 22.49 -0.46
C VAL A 36 -1.13 21.66 0.55
N SER A 37 -1.55 20.49 0.14
CA SER A 37 -2.25 19.53 1.00
C SER A 37 -1.60 18.15 0.89
N TRP A 38 -2.16 17.15 1.53
CA TRP A 38 -1.55 15.82 1.61
C TRP A 38 -2.58 14.71 1.67
N CYS A 39 -2.15 13.52 1.28
CA CYS A 39 -2.79 12.26 1.64
C CYS A 39 -2.29 11.79 3.01
N VAL A 40 -2.90 10.77 3.56
CA VAL A 40 -2.43 10.03 4.74
C VAL A 40 -2.21 8.56 4.34
N GLY A 41 -1.35 8.37 3.34
CA GLY A 41 -1.22 7.11 2.60
C GLY A 41 -2.43 6.89 1.69
N HIS A 42 -2.82 5.64 1.46
CA HIS A 42 -4.00 5.32 0.65
C HIS A 42 -5.28 5.85 1.30
N LEU A 43 -6.02 6.72 0.59
CA LEU A 43 -7.33 7.22 0.98
C LEU A 43 -8.48 6.39 0.42
N LEU A 44 -8.19 5.61 -0.62
CA LEU A 44 -9.10 4.64 -1.22
C LEU A 44 -8.41 3.28 -1.23
N GLU A 45 -9.18 2.24 -0.96
CA GLU A 45 -8.75 0.84 -0.94
C GLU A 45 -9.69 0.01 -1.79
N LEU A 46 -9.20 -1.09 -2.36
CA LEU A 46 -10.06 -2.03 -3.08
C LEU A 46 -11.11 -2.60 -2.12
N ALA A 47 -12.37 -2.58 -2.55
CA ALA A 47 -13.50 -3.02 -1.75
C ALA A 47 -13.38 -4.49 -1.34
N GLN A 48 -13.94 -4.82 -0.19
CA GLN A 48 -14.01 -6.20 0.27
C GLN A 48 -14.99 -7.01 -0.60
N PRO A 49 -14.86 -8.35 -0.65
CA PRO A 49 -15.70 -9.22 -1.50
C PRO A 49 -17.20 -9.01 -1.33
N GLU A 50 -17.68 -8.74 -0.12
CA GLU A 50 -19.09 -8.49 0.19
C GLU A 50 -19.68 -7.26 -0.52
N ALA A 51 -18.82 -6.28 -0.88
CA ALA A 51 -19.26 -5.14 -1.68
C ALA A 51 -19.62 -5.49 -3.14
N TYR A 52 -19.16 -6.65 -3.61
CA TYR A 52 -19.49 -7.16 -4.94
C TYR A 52 -20.76 -8.00 -4.94
N LYS A 53 -20.86 -8.94 -3.99
CA LYS A 53 -22.05 -9.78 -3.77
C LYS A 53 -22.20 -10.08 -2.27
N GLU A 54 -23.40 -9.94 -1.73
CA GLU A 54 -23.70 -10.17 -0.32
C GLU A 54 -23.33 -11.59 0.16
N GLN A 55 -23.48 -12.59 -0.73
CA GLN A 55 -23.11 -13.97 -0.43
C GLN A 55 -21.63 -14.13 -0.03
N TYR A 56 -20.75 -13.27 -0.52
CA TYR A 56 -19.32 -13.30 -0.19
C TYR A 56 -19.00 -12.84 1.24
N ALA A 57 -19.98 -12.39 2.02
CA ALA A 57 -19.81 -12.12 3.44
C ALA A 57 -19.45 -13.41 4.23
N LYS A 58 -19.94 -14.55 3.78
CA LYS A 58 -19.58 -15.87 4.33
C LYS A 58 -18.51 -16.51 3.47
N TRP A 59 -17.52 -17.11 4.12
CA TRP A 59 -16.45 -17.80 3.42
C TRP A 59 -16.89 -19.24 3.12
N ARG A 60 -17.07 -19.54 1.85
CA ARG A 60 -17.50 -20.84 1.35
C ARG A 60 -16.62 -21.26 0.18
N TYR A 61 -16.40 -22.56 0.06
CA TYR A 61 -15.61 -23.13 -1.04
C TYR A 61 -16.29 -22.89 -2.39
N GLU A 62 -17.61 -23.01 -2.44
CA GLU A 62 -18.44 -22.91 -3.66
C GLU A 62 -18.45 -21.49 -4.25
N ASP A 63 -18.09 -20.48 -3.46
CA ASP A 63 -18.03 -19.09 -3.90
C ASP A 63 -16.68 -18.71 -4.54
N LEU A 64 -15.73 -19.65 -4.60
CA LEU A 64 -14.38 -19.41 -5.14
C LEU A 64 -14.24 -19.95 -6.57
N PRO A 65 -13.47 -19.29 -7.44
CA PRO A 65 -12.77 -18.03 -7.19
C PRO A 65 -13.67 -16.79 -7.31
N ILE A 66 -13.41 -15.78 -6.47
CA ILE A 66 -14.05 -14.48 -6.56
C ILE A 66 -13.26 -13.63 -7.58
N LEU A 67 -13.90 -13.35 -8.72
CA LEU A 67 -13.31 -12.60 -9.83
C LEU A 67 -14.20 -11.40 -10.15
N PRO A 68 -13.86 -10.19 -9.63
CA PRO A 68 -14.62 -8.98 -9.95
C PRO A 68 -14.46 -8.60 -11.43
N GLU A 69 -15.54 -8.27 -12.10
CA GLU A 69 -15.51 -7.73 -13.48
C GLU A 69 -14.97 -6.30 -13.49
N ASN A 70 -15.33 -5.52 -12.48
CA ASN A 70 -14.90 -4.14 -12.32
C ASN A 70 -14.44 -3.90 -10.88
N TRP A 71 -13.32 -3.20 -10.71
CA TRP A 71 -12.82 -2.86 -9.41
C TRP A 71 -13.71 -1.80 -8.73
N LYS A 72 -14.08 -2.07 -7.49
CA LYS A 72 -14.75 -1.11 -6.60
C LYS A 72 -13.75 -0.61 -5.57
N TYR A 73 -13.82 0.67 -5.25
CA TYR A 73 -13.00 1.28 -4.22
C TYR A 73 -13.87 1.77 -3.07
N GLU A 74 -13.37 1.63 -1.88
CA GLU A 74 -14.01 2.08 -0.64
C GLU A 74 -13.12 3.08 0.09
N VAL A 75 -13.75 3.96 0.86
CA VAL A 75 -13.08 4.96 1.67
C VAL A 75 -13.11 4.53 3.13
N PRO A 76 -11.97 4.22 3.76
CA PRO A 76 -11.91 3.93 5.19
C PRO A 76 -12.53 5.06 6.02
N LYS A 77 -13.19 4.70 7.12
CA LYS A 77 -13.99 5.66 7.93
C LYS A 77 -13.14 6.82 8.45
N ASP A 78 -11.92 6.53 8.87
CA ASP A 78 -10.94 7.47 9.41
C ASP A 78 -10.36 8.42 8.36
N LYS A 79 -10.47 8.10 7.07
CA LYS A 79 -9.90 8.87 5.95
C LYS A 79 -10.90 9.76 5.21
N LYS A 80 -12.19 9.64 5.53
CA LYS A 80 -13.26 10.38 4.84
C LYS A 80 -13.09 11.90 4.89
N THR A 81 -12.69 12.43 6.04
CA THR A 81 -12.52 13.89 6.24
C THR A 81 -11.41 14.43 5.34
N GLN A 82 -10.26 13.75 5.29
CA GLN A 82 -9.14 14.18 4.45
C GLN A 82 -9.47 14.05 2.96
N LEU A 83 -10.11 12.98 2.55
CA LEU A 83 -10.56 12.79 1.17
C LEU A 83 -11.55 13.88 0.75
N ALA A 84 -12.53 14.18 1.60
CA ALA A 84 -13.51 15.24 1.32
C ALA A 84 -12.85 16.63 1.16
N LEU A 85 -11.83 16.92 1.99
CA LEU A 85 -11.02 18.14 1.86
C LEU A 85 -10.31 18.19 0.51
N LEU A 86 -9.61 17.14 0.11
CA LEU A 86 -8.90 17.09 -1.18
C LEU A 86 -9.86 17.25 -2.36
N CYS A 87 -11.01 16.56 -2.31
CA CYS A 87 -12.05 16.73 -3.34
C CYS A 87 -12.55 18.18 -3.42
N ARG A 88 -12.71 18.85 -2.29
CA ARG A 88 -13.10 20.27 -2.24
C ARG A 88 -12.03 21.17 -2.85
N LEU A 89 -10.75 20.97 -2.49
CA LEU A 89 -9.63 21.74 -3.03
C LEU A 89 -9.46 21.52 -4.54
N MET A 90 -9.59 20.29 -5.03
CA MET A 90 -9.54 20.00 -6.46
C MET A 90 -10.66 20.69 -7.27
N LYS A 91 -11.82 20.94 -6.64
CA LYS A 91 -12.96 21.64 -7.26
C LYS A 91 -12.91 23.16 -7.05
N ASP A 92 -11.98 23.68 -6.25
CA ASP A 92 -11.86 25.11 -6.01
C ASP A 92 -11.56 25.85 -7.32
N LYS A 93 -12.35 26.89 -7.62
CA LYS A 93 -12.20 27.69 -8.84
C LYS A 93 -10.88 28.44 -8.93
N ARG A 94 -10.20 28.66 -7.81
CA ARG A 94 -8.88 29.32 -7.73
C ARG A 94 -7.75 28.42 -8.22
N VAL A 95 -7.98 27.11 -8.27
CA VAL A 95 -7.01 26.11 -8.70
C VAL A 95 -7.08 25.92 -10.21
N ASP A 96 -5.97 26.11 -10.89
CA ASP A 96 -5.86 25.97 -12.35
C ASP A 96 -5.30 24.58 -12.73
N SER A 97 -4.32 24.07 -11.96
CA SER A 97 -3.72 22.75 -12.16
C SER A 97 -3.46 22.05 -10.84
N VAL A 98 -3.30 20.72 -10.90
CA VAL A 98 -3.02 19.88 -9.73
C VAL A 98 -1.66 19.21 -9.91
N VAL A 99 -0.79 19.35 -8.92
CA VAL A 99 0.55 18.74 -8.92
C VAL A 99 0.55 17.50 -8.03
N CYS A 100 0.83 16.36 -8.63
CA CYS A 100 1.09 15.12 -7.93
C CYS A 100 2.50 15.16 -7.33
N ALA A 101 2.59 15.32 -6.02
CA ALA A 101 3.84 15.40 -5.25
C ALA A 101 3.95 14.27 -4.22
N THR A 102 3.34 13.12 -4.53
CA THR A 102 3.53 11.87 -3.79
C THR A 102 4.88 11.23 -4.13
N ASP A 103 5.30 10.24 -3.36
CA ASP A 103 6.59 9.57 -3.55
C ASP A 103 6.79 9.15 -5.03
N ALA A 104 8.03 9.25 -5.52
CA ALA A 104 8.40 8.91 -6.89
C ALA A 104 8.37 7.39 -7.10
N GLY A 105 7.21 6.85 -7.42
CA GLY A 105 7.01 5.41 -7.58
C GLY A 105 5.57 5.03 -7.88
N ARG A 106 5.35 3.74 -8.14
CA ARG A 106 4.02 3.18 -8.46
C ARG A 106 2.97 3.47 -7.38
N GLU A 107 3.34 3.28 -6.11
CA GLU A 107 2.41 3.44 -5.00
C GLU A 107 2.00 4.91 -4.84
N GLY A 108 2.97 5.84 -4.94
CA GLY A 108 2.66 7.27 -4.89
C GLY A 108 1.75 7.71 -6.04
N GLU A 109 1.98 7.18 -7.25
CA GLU A 109 1.10 7.44 -8.40
C GLU A 109 -0.31 6.90 -8.16
N LEU A 110 -0.44 5.68 -7.63
CA LEU A 110 -1.71 5.06 -7.31
C LEU A 110 -2.49 5.87 -6.26
N ILE A 111 -1.84 6.26 -5.16
CA ILE A 111 -2.45 7.05 -4.08
C ILE A 111 -3.06 8.34 -4.65
N PHE A 112 -2.30 9.06 -5.45
CA PHE A 112 -2.75 10.33 -6.01
C PHE A 112 -3.86 10.15 -7.05
N ARG A 113 -3.67 9.25 -8.03
CA ARG A 113 -4.61 9.06 -9.14
C ARG A 113 -5.98 8.59 -8.69
N LEU A 114 -6.04 7.69 -7.72
CA LEU A 114 -7.32 7.25 -7.16
C LEU A 114 -8.09 8.41 -6.55
N VAL A 115 -7.42 9.34 -5.85
CA VAL A 115 -8.06 10.53 -5.29
C VAL A 115 -8.50 11.50 -6.39
N TYR A 116 -7.67 11.70 -7.41
CA TYR A 116 -7.95 12.57 -8.53
C TYR A 116 -9.17 12.10 -9.33
N GLU A 117 -9.25 10.79 -9.62
CA GLU A 117 -10.37 10.16 -10.32
C GLU A 117 -11.64 10.17 -9.45
N TYR A 118 -11.52 9.83 -8.17
CA TYR A 118 -12.65 9.86 -7.23
C TYR A 118 -13.26 11.27 -7.10
N ALA A 119 -12.44 12.30 -7.10
CA ALA A 119 -12.89 13.69 -7.09
C ALA A 119 -13.60 14.11 -8.39
N GLY A 120 -13.46 13.34 -9.47
CA GLY A 120 -13.90 13.70 -10.82
C GLY A 120 -13.19 14.96 -11.34
N CYS A 121 -11.94 15.17 -10.95
CA CYS A 121 -11.14 16.31 -11.33
C CYS A 121 -10.82 16.25 -12.83
N LYS A 122 -10.98 17.39 -13.53
CA LYS A 122 -10.66 17.52 -14.98
C LYS A 122 -9.57 18.58 -15.24
N LYS A 123 -8.96 19.11 -14.18
CA LYS A 123 -7.92 20.14 -14.30
C LYS A 123 -6.63 19.49 -14.78
N PRO A 124 -5.75 20.22 -15.48
CA PRO A 124 -4.45 19.69 -15.87
C PRO A 124 -3.69 19.11 -14.67
N MET A 125 -3.07 17.94 -14.86
CA MET A 125 -2.28 17.26 -13.87
C MET A 125 -0.81 17.30 -14.27
N GLU A 126 0.02 17.75 -13.33
CA GLU A 126 1.47 17.79 -13.44
C GLU A 126 2.09 16.85 -12.41
N ARG A 127 3.25 16.30 -12.67
CA ARG A 127 3.97 15.37 -11.78
C ARG A 127 5.28 15.98 -11.31
N LEU A 128 5.47 16.08 -10.01
CA LEU A 128 6.75 16.35 -9.37
C LEU A 128 7.49 15.02 -9.20
N TRP A 129 8.64 14.85 -9.83
CA TRP A 129 9.44 13.64 -9.75
C TRP A 129 10.80 13.96 -9.16
N ILE A 130 10.95 13.79 -7.85
CA ILE A 130 12.16 14.06 -7.10
C ILE A 130 12.52 12.87 -6.20
N SER A 131 13.81 12.65 -5.98
CA SER A 131 14.35 11.61 -5.09
C SER A 131 14.94 12.17 -3.80
N SER A 132 15.04 13.49 -3.68
CA SER A 132 15.53 14.20 -2.50
C SER A 132 14.53 15.25 -2.03
N MET A 133 14.46 15.48 -0.74
CA MET A 133 13.64 16.51 -0.10
C MET A 133 14.45 17.75 0.32
N GLU A 134 15.66 17.91 -0.22
CA GLU A 134 16.44 19.13 -0.04
C GLU A 134 15.83 20.28 -0.80
N ASP A 135 15.92 21.50 -0.25
CA ASP A 135 15.30 22.69 -0.80
C ASP A 135 15.69 22.95 -2.26
N ALA A 136 16.95 22.72 -2.62
CA ALA A 136 17.43 22.87 -3.99
C ALA A 136 16.75 21.88 -4.95
N ALA A 137 16.63 20.61 -4.56
CA ALA A 137 15.98 19.58 -5.37
C ALA A 137 14.48 19.82 -5.52
N ILE A 138 13.82 20.35 -4.48
CA ILE A 138 12.41 20.73 -4.56
C ILE A 138 12.22 21.87 -5.55
N ARG A 139 13.03 22.94 -5.48
CA ARG A 139 12.94 24.08 -6.41
C ARG A 139 13.16 23.63 -7.85
N GLU A 140 14.23 22.91 -8.11
CA GLU A 140 14.53 22.35 -9.43
C GLU A 140 13.40 21.45 -9.94
N GLY A 141 12.82 20.60 -9.09
CA GLY A 141 11.70 19.76 -9.46
C GLY A 141 10.44 20.53 -9.82
N PHE A 142 10.15 21.66 -9.15
CA PHE A 142 9.02 22.53 -9.50
C PHE A 142 9.26 23.35 -10.77
N ASP A 143 10.52 23.64 -11.11
CA ASP A 143 10.89 24.27 -12.38
C ASP A 143 10.76 23.30 -13.57
N HIS A 144 10.79 21.97 -13.30
CA HIS A 144 10.76 20.90 -14.29
C HIS A 144 9.62 19.90 -14.03
N LEU A 145 8.41 20.40 -13.81
CA LEU A 145 7.23 19.52 -13.68
C LEU A 145 6.94 18.78 -14.98
N HIS A 146 6.64 17.49 -14.89
CA HIS A 146 6.30 16.64 -16.02
C HIS A 146 4.78 16.60 -16.23
N PRO A 147 4.30 16.42 -17.47
CA PRO A 147 2.90 16.12 -17.72
C PRO A 147 2.48 14.83 -17.01
N GLY A 148 1.30 14.84 -16.37
CA GLY A 148 0.82 13.63 -15.68
C GLY A 148 0.64 12.44 -16.61
N SER A 149 0.32 12.65 -17.89
CA SER A 149 0.17 11.61 -18.91
C SER A 149 1.41 10.73 -19.11
N ASP A 150 2.60 11.25 -18.84
CA ASP A 150 3.85 10.50 -18.98
C ASP A 150 3.93 9.31 -18.00
N TYR A 151 3.10 9.33 -16.96
CA TYR A 151 3.04 8.34 -15.89
C TYR A 151 1.81 7.43 -15.96
N ASP A 152 1.02 7.47 -17.03
CA ASP A 152 -0.18 6.63 -17.18
C ASP A 152 0.15 5.14 -17.11
N LYS A 153 1.21 4.71 -17.79
CA LYS A 153 1.67 3.30 -17.73
C LYS A 153 2.14 2.89 -16.32
N LEU A 154 2.68 3.82 -15.54
CA LEU A 154 3.09 3.57 -14.16
C LEU A 154 1.86 3.37 -13.26
N TYR A 155 0.83 4.17 -13.49
CA TYR A 155 -0.46 4.02 -12.83
C TYR A 155 -1.14 2.68 -13.18
N ASP A 156 -1.19 2.33 -14.47
CA ASP A 156 -1.73 1.04 -14.92
C ASP A 156 -1.03 -0.14 -14.25
N ALA A 157 0.31 -0.09 -14.19
CA ALA A 157 1.11 -1.11 -13.51
C ALA A 157 0.78 -1.20 -12.01
N ALA A 158 0.51 -0.06 -11.36
CA ALA A 158 0.11 -0.03 -9.95
C ALA A 158 -1.28 -0.63 -9.74
N VAL A 159 -2.25 -0.29 -10.58
CA VAL A 159 -3.62 -0.86 -10.55
C VAL A 159 -3.58 -2.37 -10.79
N CYS A 160 -2.85 -2.83 -11.79
CA CYS A 160 -2.68 -4.26 -12.08
C CYS A 160 -2.08 -5.01 -10.88
N ARG A 161 -1.08 -4.42 -10.23
CA ARG A 161 -0.48 -5.01 -9.03
C ARG A 161 -1.47 -5.08 -7.88
N ALA A 162 -2.18 -3.99 -7.57
CA ALA A 162 -3.17 -3.96 -6.51
C ALA A 162 -4.27 -5.00 -6.75
N GLY A 163 -4.75 -5.12 -7.99
CA GLY A 163 -5.72 -6.14 -8.38
C GLY A 163 -5.19 -7.57 -8.22
N ALA A 164 -3.95 -7.83 -8.65
CA ALA A 164 -3.32 -9.15 -8.49
C ALA A 164 -3.13 -9.52 -7.01
N ASP A 165 -2.70 -8.57 -6.18
CA ASP A 165 -2.54 -8.76 -4.74
C ASP A 165 -3.90 -9.04 -4.06
N TRP A 166 -4.96 -8.35 -4.48
CA TRP A 166 -6.32 -8.60 -4.00
C TRP A 166 -6.83 -9.99 -4.41
N LEU A 167 -6.70 -10.35 -5.71
CA LEU A 167 -7.17 -11.64 -6.23
C LEU A 167 -6.49 -12.81 -5.53
N ILE A 168 -5.17 -12.78 -5.41
CA ILE A 168 -4.41 -13.85 -4.75
C ILE A 168 -4.71 -13.84 -3.25
N GLY A 169 -4.64 -12.68 -2.62
CA GLY A 169 -4.84 -12.56 -1.17
C GLY A 169 -6.21 -13.02 -0.72
N ILE A 170 -7.26 -12.57 -1.36
CA ILE A 170 -8.64 -12.91 -0.98
C ILE A 170 -8.95 -14.38 -1.27
N ASN A 171 -8.69 -14.85 -2.50
CA ASN A 171 -9.07 -16.19 -2.89
C ASN A 171 -8.26 -17.26 -2.16
N ALA A 172 -6.94 -17.11 -2.07
CA ALA A 172 -6.09 -18.07 -1.39
C ALA A 172 -6.33 -18.07 0.14
N THR A 173 -6.48 -16.89 0.75
CA THR A 173 -6.81 -16.80 2.18
C THR A 173 -8.11 -17.53 2.49
N ARG A 174 -9.17 -17.28 1.73
CA ARG A 174 -10.47 -17.93 1.93
C ARG A 174 -10.40 -19.44 1.68
N LEU A 175 -9.77 -19.84 0.57
CA LEU A 175 -9.61 -21.25 0.22
C LEU A 175 -8.94 -22.03 1.36
N PHE A 176 -7.75 -21.62 1.75
CA PHE A 176 -7.01 -22.34 2.79
C PHE A 176 -7.70 -22.23 4.15
N SER A 177 -8.31 -21.10 4.48
CA SER A 177 -9.03 -20.98 5.75
C SER A 177 -10.25 -21.90 5.84
N VAL A 178 -10.98 -22.08 4.74
CA VAL A 178 -12.13 -23.00 4.69
C VAL A 178 -11.67 -24.45 4.75
N LEU A 179 -10.61 -24.82 4.00
CA LEU A 179 -10.08 -26.17 3.98
C LEU A 179 -9.51 -26.63 5.34
N TYR A 180 -8.85 -25.75 6.05
CA TYR A 180 -8.19 -26.07 7.32
C TYR A 180 -9.00 -25.70 8.57
N GLY A 181 -10.15 -25.04 8.42
CA GLY A 181 -11.02 -24.65 9.53
C GLY A 181 -10.43 -23.58 10.46
N VAL A 182 -9.36 -22.89 10.04
CA VAL A 182 -8.68 -21.83 10.80
C VAL A 182 -8.32 -20.69 9.84
N THR A 183 -8.25 -19.46 10.32
CA THR A 183 -7.87 -18.32 9.49
C THR A 183 -6.39 -18.42 9.08
N LEU A 184 -6.14 -18.61 7.80
CA LEU A 184 -4.81 -18.68 7.18
C LEU A 184 -4.65 -17.56 6.19
N ASN A 185 -3.93 -16.52 6.57
CA ASN A 185 -3.67 -15.39 5.70
C ASN A 185 -2.62 -15.75 4.65
N VAL A 186 -2.97 -15.56 3.38
CA VAL A 186 -2.07 -15.78 2.24
C VAL A 186 -1.86 -14.47 1.51
N GLY A 187 -0.62 -14.19 1.16
CA GLY A 187 -0.27 -12.99 0.42
C GLY A 187 0.96 -13.20 -0.45
N ARG A 188 1.01 -12.51 -1.56
CA ARG A 188 2.06 -12.64 -2.59
C ARG A 188 3.47 -12.37 -2.05
N VAL A 189 3.61 -11.48 -1.07
CA VAL A 189 4.90 -11.16 -0.42
C VAL A 189 5.05 -11.92 0.90
N MET A 190 4.02 -11.88 1.74
CA MET A 190 4.06 -12.43 3.09
C MET A 190 4.32 -13.95 3.09
N SER A 191 3.63 -14.72 2.25
CA SER A 191 3.75 -16.17 2.24
C SER A 191 5.12 -16.66 1.76
N PRO A 192 5.70 -16.17 0.64
CA PRO A 192 7.06 -16.53 0.27
C PRO A 192 8.11 -16.10 1.29
N THR A 193 7.95 -14.92 1.90
CA THR A 193 8.87 -14.45 2.94
C THR A 193 8.85 -15.38 4.15
N LEU A 194 7.66 -15.80 4.58
CA LEU A 194 7.52 -16.77 5.67
C LEU A 194 8.13 -18.11 5.30
N ALA A 195 7.92 -18.60 4.06
CA ALA A 195 8.52 -19.85 3.58
C ALA A 195 10.05 -19.80 3.61
N LEU A 196 10.66 -18.68 3.18
CA LEU A 196 12.11 -18.50 3.27
C LEU A 196 12.63 -18.51 4.71
N LEU A 197 11.89 -17.92 5.66
CA LEU A 197 12.25 -17.94 7.07
C LEU A 197 12.17 -19.36 7.64
N VAL A 198 11.09 -20.10 7.34
CA VAL A 198 10.89 -21.48 7.78
C VAL A 198 11.98 -22.38 7.19
N GLN A 199 12.32 -22.23 5.90
CA GLN A 199 13.39 -22.99 5.27
C GLN A 199 14.73 -22.73 5.96
N ARG A 200 15.05 -21.46 6.24
CA ARG A 200 16.29 -21.11 6.93
C ARG A 200 16.36 -21.71 8.34
N GLU A 201 15.29 -21.71 9.11
CA GLU A 201 15.26 -22.34 10.43
C GLU A 201 15.47 -23.85 10.33
N SER A 202 14.83 -24.51 9.35
CA SER A 202 15.06 -25.95 9.07
C SER A 202 16.51 -26.25 8.70
N ASP A 203 17.12 -25.40 7.87
CA ASP A 203 18.53 -25.53 7.49
C ASP A 203 19.46 -25.38 8.71
N ILE A 204 19.14 -24.45 9.62
CA ILE A 204 19.89 -24.25 10.88
C ILE A 204 19.72 -25.47 11.80
N GLU A 205 18.50 -26.01 11.93
CA GLU A 205 18.23 -27.19 12.77
C GLU A 205 18.92 -28.45 12.23
N SER A 206 18.94 -28.61 10.90
CA SER A 206 19.56 -29.75 10.22
C SER A 206 21.08 -29.60 10.07
N PHE A 207 21.66 -28.44 10.36
CA PHE A 207 23.10 -28.21 10.25
C PHE A 207 23.90 -28.91 11.35
N PHE A 208 24.41 -30.09 11.05
CA PHE A 208 25.32 -30.85 11.89
C PHE A 208 26.79 -30.46 11.71
N GLY A 209 27.05 -29.26 11.22
CA GLY A 209 28.38 -28.72 10.97
C GLY A 209 29.07 -28.24 12.23
N CYS A 210 30.08 -28.98 12.64
CA CYS A 210 31.22 -28.52 13.43
C CYS A 210 30.93 -27.71 14.73
N LYS A 211 30.20 -28.28 15.68
CA LYS A 211 30.17 -27.79 17.07
C LYS A 211 31.54 -27.83 17.77
N LYS A 212 32.61 -28.17 17.07
CA LYS A 212 33.94 -28.37 17.67
C LYS A 212 34.90 -27.20 17.59
N ARG A 213 34.54 -25.99 17.24
CA ARG A 213 35.49 -24.86 17.34
C ARG A 213 34.87 -23.45 17.32
N ILE A 214 33.85 -23.17 18.09
CA ILE A 214 33.57 -21.79 18.50
C ILE A 214 33.16 -21.81 19.97
N SER A 215 34.16 -21.99 20.83
CA SER A 215 34.09 -21.57 22.23
C SER A 215 34.27 -20.06 22.25
N HIS A 216 33.40 -19.40 22.95
CA HIS A 216 33.39 -18.01 23.38
C HIS A 216 32.82 -16.96 22.41
N SER A 217 31.76 -16.36 22.89
CA SER A 217 31.37 -14.97 22.75
C SER A 217 30.61 -14.54 21.49
N TRP A 218 29.42 -15.11 21.27
CA TRP A 218 28.35 -14.35 20.60
C TRP A 218 27.05 -14.61 21.33
N LYS A 219 26.66 -13.70 22.23
CA LYS A 219 25.31 -13.65 22.79
C LYS A 219 24.38 -13.26 21.66
N ILE A 220 23.57 -14.19 21.21
CA ILE A 220 22.46 -13.93 20.26
C ILE A 220 21.53 -12.91 20.93
N PRO A 221 21.23 -11.77 20.28
CA PRO A 221 20.35 -10.75 20.84
C PRO A 221 18.97 -11.30 21.18
N PHE A 222 18.41 -10.86 22.27
CA PHE A 222 17.08 -11.24 22.81
C PHE A 222 15.93 -11.18 21.80
N CYS A 223 16.08 -10.42 20.73
CA CYS A 223 15.15 -10.29 19.60
C CYS A 223 14.86 -11.62 18.89
N CYS A 224 15.83 -12.53 18.75
CA CYS A 224 15.65 -13.82 18.10
C CYS A 224 14.83 -14.84 18.94
N ARG A 225 14.79 -14.68 20.26
CA ARG A 225 14.00 -15.57 21.12
C ARG A 225 12.49 -15.35 21.04
N LEU A 226 12.05 -14.12 20.81
CA LEU A 226 10.62 -13.81 20.66
C LEU A 226 10.08 -14.31 19.32
N PHE A 227 10.91 -14.24 18.26
CA PHE A 227 10.55 -14.73 16.93
C PHE A 227 10.45 -16.25 16.86
N CYS A 228 11.33 -16.99 17.55
CA CYS A 228 11.25 -18.46 17.67
C CYS A 228 9.98 -18.96 18.36
N PHE A 229 9.38 -18.18 19.27
CA PHE A 229 8.17 -18.58 19.95
C PHE A 229 6.95 -18.59 19.02
N THR A 230 6.88 -17.62 18.11
CA THR A 230 5.79 -17.50 17.12
C THR A 230 5.88 -18.61 16.05
N ILE A 231 7.10 -18.97 15.63
CA ILE A 231 7.35 -20.05 14.66
C ILE A 231 7.06 -21.43 15.27
N ARG A 232 7.41 -21.69 16.53
CA ARG A 232 7.06 -22.94 17.21
C ARG A 232 5.55 -23.14 17.37
N ALA A 233 4.77 -22.08 17.48
CA ALA A 233 3.31 -22.16 17.46
C ALA A 233 2.78 -22.58 16.08
N ALA A 234 3.40 -22.09 14.99
CA ALA A 234 3.04 -22.48 13.62
C ALA A 234 3.45 -23.93 13.29
N GLN A 235 4.59 -24.40 13.78
CA GLN A 235 5.06 -25.79 13.57
C GLN A 235 4.22 -26.85 14.31
N ARG A 236 3.53 -26.49 15.40
CA ARG A 236 2.58 -27.40 16.07
C ARG A 236 1.30 -27.62 15.27
N LEU A 237 1.06 -26.85 14.21
CA LEU A 237 -0.06 -27.00 13.29
C LEU A 237 0.30 -27.81 12.03
N ALA A 238 1.51 -28.32 11.92
CA ALA A 238 2.05 -28.99 10.73
C ALA A 238 1.92 -30.52 10.60
N PRO A 239 1.12 -31.25 11.37
CA PRO A 239 0.78 -32.62 10.99
C PRO A 239 -0.70 -32.73 10.61
N PHE A 240 -1.15 -32.02 9.60
CA PHE A 240 -2.41 -32.33 8.94
C PHE A 240 -2.11 -32.78 7.52
N ALA A 241 -2.17 -34.10 7.31
CA ALA A 241 -2.26 -34.68 5.99
C ALA A 241 -3.41 -34.00 5.23
N LEU A 242 -3.18 -33.67 3.97
CA LEU A 242 -4.24 -33.18 3.08
C LEU A 242 -5.39 -34.19 3.13
N PRO A 243 -6.63 -33.79 3.40
CA PRO A 243 -7.76 -34.68 3.21
C PRO A 243 -7.79 -35.07 1.73
N ASP A 244 -8.02 -36.35 1.44
CA ASP A 244 -8.22 -36.87 0.09
C ASP A 244 -9.34 -36.07 -0.57
N ILE A 245 -8.97 -35.29 -1.55
CA ILE A 245 -9.92 -34.55 -2.40
C ILE A 245 -10.46 -35.57 -3.39
N PRO A 246 -11.76 -35.92 -3.38
CA PRO A 246 -12.32 -36.74 -4.43
C PRO A 246 -12.13 -36.02 -5.77
N ALA A 247 -11.56 -36.74 -6.73
CA ALA A 247 -11.42 -36.25 -8.11
C ALA A 247 -12.80 -35.95 -8.71
N PRO A 248 -12.90 -34.97 -9.61
CA PRO A 248 -14.15 -34.56 -10.24
C PRO A 248 -14.79 -35.65 -11.09
#